data_9b3c3d49ba48bb4d4fecbda50c217fde
#
_entry.id   9b3c3d49ba48bb4d4fecbda50c217fde
#
_cell.length_a   1.000
_cell.length_b   1.000
_cell.length_c   1.000
_cell.angle_alpha   90.00
_cell.angle_beta   90.00
_cell.angle_gamma   90.00
#
_symmetry.space_group_name_H-M   'P 1'
#
loop_
_entity.id
_entity.type
_entity.pdbx_description
1 polymer ?
#
loop_
_entity_poly.entity_id
_entity_poly.type
_entity_poly.pdbx_seq_one_letter_code
_entity_poly.pdbx_strand_id
1 'polypeptide(L)'
;MFKTLSLVLIPAAMLGCTQQPQQAASASSAVAPAGHRCFPAAQASNFVPHGDSTLDVQVGARRYYRLELFGVCPHLDWTNRLALVSRGSSWICEGLDAEVIVNDPGLGPQRCMAQSVRPLSDAEARALRYY
;
A
#
# COMPACT_ATOMS: atom_id res chain seq x y z
N MET A 1 21.93 45.38 -72.72
CA MET A 1 21.89 43.97 -72.24
C MET A 1 21.98 44.00 -70.72
N PHE A 2 20.88 44.11 -70.06
CA PHE A 2 20.83 44.12 -68.60
C PHE A 2 20.33 42.76 -68.08
N LYS A 3 21.25 42.07 -67.44
CA LYS A 3 20.88 40.79 -66.72
C LYS A 3 20.36 41.13 -65.37
N THR A 4 19.06 40.97 -65.20
CA THR A 4 18.39 41.08 -63.90
C THR A 4 18.66 39.82 -63.08
N LEU A 5 19.36 40.00 -61.99
CA LEU A 5 19.66 38.97 -61.01
C LEU A 5 18.44 38.88 -60.02
N SER A 6 17.64 37.83 -60.15
CA SER A 6 16.53 37.63 -59.28
C SER A 6 17.02 36.95 -57.99
N LEU A 7 16.94 37.71 -56.91
CA LEU A 7 17.27 37.22 -55.56
C LEU A 7 16.06 36.47 -54.97
N VAL A 8 16.17 35.16 -54.91
CA VAL A 8 15.13 34.32 -54.28
C VAL A 8 15.36 34.31 -52.78
N LEU A 9 14.49 34.97 -52.04
CA LEU A 9 14.41 34.85 -50.57
C LEU A 9 13.68 33.54 -50.22
N ILE A 10 14.42 32.64 -49.54
CA ILE A 10 13.85 31.44 -48.95
C ILE A 10 13.42 31.78 -47.51
N PRO A 11 12.14 31.64 -47.12
CA PRO A 11 11.76 31.79 -45.72
C PRO A 11 12.17 30.54 -44.97
N ALA A 12 13.04 30.70 -43.95
CA ALA A 12 13.35 29.66 -42.98
C ALA A 12 12.12 29.36 -42.15
N ALA A 13 11.52 28.22 -42.40
CA ALA A 13 10.47 27.69 -41.53
C ALA A 13 11.09 27.20 -40.21
N MET A 14 10.90 27.97 -39.14
CA MET A 14 11.20 27.53 -37.78
C MET A 14 10.20 26.44 -37.38
N LEU A 15 10.65 25.18 -37.40
CA LEU A 15 9.91 24.10 -36.73
C LEU A 15 10.02 24.36 -35.23
N GLY A 16 9.00 25.00 -34.67
CA GLY A 16 8.79 25.06 -33.24
C GLY A 16 8.44 23.67 -32.73
N CYS A 17 9.36 23.03 -32.04
CA CYS A 17 9.02 21.89 -31.19
C CYS A 17 8.06 22.38 -30.08
N THR A 18 6.78 22.19 -30.29
CA THR A 18 5.80 22.29 -29.19
C THR A 18 6.09 21.16 -28.22
N GLN A 19 6.84 21.46 -27.16
CA GLN A 19 6.90 20.62 -25.98
C GLN A 19 5.49 20.60 -25.38
N GLN A 20 4.81 19.51 -25.63
CA GLN A 20 3.58 19.16 -24.96
C GLN A 20 3.91 19.03 -23.47
N PRO A 21 3.26 19.80 -22.57
CA PRO A 21 3.48 19.61 -21.15
C PRO A 21 3.06 18.18 -20.84
N GLN A 22 4.02 17.33 -20.49
CA GLN A 22 3.72 16.08 -19.83
C GLN A 22 2.94 16.45 -18.58
N GLN A 23 1.64 16.24 -18.64
CA GLN A 23 0.83 16.15 -17.44
C GLN A 23 1.45 15.01 -16.63
N ALA A 24 2.29 15.40 -15.68
CA ALA A 24 2.65 14.52 -14.59
C ALA A 24 1.32 14.02 -14.05
N ALA A 25 1.06 12.73 -14.28
CA ALA A 25 -0.03 12.05 -13.63
C ALA A 25 0.17 12.35 -12.15
N SER A 26 -0.67 13.22 -11.61
CA SER A 26 -0.76 13.46 -10.19
C SER A 26 -1.10 12.11 -9.60
N ALA A 27 -0.07 11.39 -9.13
CA ALA A 27 -0.30 10.32 -8.20
C ALA A 27 -1.12 10.98 -7.11
N SER A 28 -2.41 10.66 -7.05
CA SER A 28 -3.25 11.00 -5.92
C SER A 28 -2.55 10.40 -4.71
N SER A 29 -1.73 11.22 -4.06
CA SER A 29 -1.27 10.95 -2.73
C SER A 29 -2.55 10.90 -1.91
N ALA A 30 -3.07 9.69 -1.70
CA ALA A 30 -4.14 9.49 -0.76
C ALA A 30 -3.63 10.07 0.56
N VAL A 31 -4.10 11.26 0.89
CA VAL A 31 -3.75 11.95 2.13
C VAL A 31 -4.18 11.00 3.24
N ALA A 32 -3.20 10.47 3.96
CA ALA A 32 -3.48 9.66 5.13
C ALA A 32 -4.38 10.47 6.06
N PRO A 33 -5.53 9.93 6.47
CA PRO A 33 -6.36 10.59 7.46
C PRO A 33 -5.51 10.84 8.71
N ALA A 34 -5.66 12.05 9.25
CA ALA A 34 -4.82 12.58 10.32
C ALA A 34 -4.77 11.64 11.53
N GLY A 35 -3.57 11.24 11.88
CA GLY A 35 -3.27 10.38 13.01
C GLY A 35 -2.83 8.97 12.58
N HIS A 36 -1.94 8.40 13.36
CA HIS A 36 -1.32 7.07 13.18
C HIS A 36 -2.30 5.88 13.25
N ARG A 37 -3.58 6.10 12.97
CA ARG A 37 -4.63 5.06 13.03
C ARG A 37 -4.71 4.21 11.78
N CYS A 38 -4.27 4.75 10.64
CA CYS A 38 -4.34 4.08 9.36
C CYS A 38 -2.95 3.75 8.81
N PHE A 39 -2.88 2.71 8.01
CA PHE A 39 -1.65 2.35 7.29
C PHE A 39 -1.96 1.79 5.90
N PRO A 40 -1.05 1.95 4.93
CA PRO A 40 -1.21 1.31 3.63
C PRO A 40 -0.92 -0.18 3.75
N ALA A 41 -1.82 -1.01 3.23
CA ALA A 41 -1.69 -2.47 3.27
C ALA A 41 -0.37 -2.97 2.65
N ALA A 42 0.11 -2.28 1.59
CA ALA A 42 1.38 -2.61 0.94
C ALA A 42 2.64 -2.39 1.79
N GLN A 43 2.54 -1.67 2.91
CA GLN A 43 3.65 -1.47 3.85
C GLN A 43 3.68 -2.50 4.99
N ALA A 44 2.71 -3.39 5.04
CA ALA A 44 2.72 -4.52 5.97
C ALA A 44 3.85 -5.49 5.59
N SER A 45 4.77 -5.75 6.50
CA SER A 45 6.00 -6.49 6.19
C SER A 45 6.26 -7.69 7.10
N ASN A 46 5.77 -7.68 8.31
CA ASN A 46 5.96 -8.77 9.25
C ASN A 46 4.67 -9.01 10.04
N PHE A 47 4.45 -10.27 10.39
CA PHE A 47 3.22 -10.73 11.03
C PHE A 47 3.58 -11.57 12.25
N VAL A 48 2.99 -11.24 13.39
CA VAL A 48 3.17 -11.98 14.65
C VAL A 48 1.79 -12.40 15.12
N PRO A 49 1.40 -13.67 14.90
CA PRO A 49 0.14 -14.18 15.39
C PRO A 49 0.17 -14.39 16.90
N HIS A 50 -0.97 -14.15 17.55
CA HIS A 50 -1.22 -14.44 18.94
C HIS A 50 -2.46 -15.35 19.04
N GLY A 51 -2.25 -16.63 18.86
CA GLY A 51 -3.33 -17.61 18.72
C GLY A 51 -4.09 -17.44 17.39
N ASP A 52 -5.32 -17.88 17.37
CA ASP A 52 -6.12 -18.01 16.14
C ASP A 52 -6.95 -16.77 15.77
N SER A 53 -6.93 -15.74 16.61
CA SER A 53 -7.84 -14.59 16.44
C SER A 53 -7.19 -13.23 16.54
N THR A 54 -5.90 -13.19 16.84
CA THR A 54 -5.16 -11.91 16.99
C THR A 54 -3.87 -11.94 16.20
N LEU A 55 -3.61 -10.85 15.47
CA LEU A 55 -2.44 -10.71 14.63
C LEU A 55 -1.82 -9.33 14.82
N ASP A 56 -0.53 -9.27 15.16
CA ASP A 56 0.24 -8.04 15.13
C ASP A 56 0.94 -7.92 13.78
N VAL A 57 0.83 -6.74 13.18
CA VAL A 57 1.36 -6.44 11.85
C VAL A 57 2.38 -5.32 11.95
N GLN A 58 3.58 -5.57 11.47
CA GLN A 58 4.58 -4.53 11.33
C GLN A 58 4.34 -3.73 10.05
N VAL A 59 4.37 -2.41 10.19
CA VAL A 59 4.18 -1.47 9.07
C VAL A 59 5.38 -0.52 9.01
N GLY A 60 6.16 -0.64 7.98
CA GLY A 60 7.43 0.05 7.89
C GLY A 60 8.42 -0.40 8.96
N ALA A 61 9.32 0.50 9.43
CA ALA A 61 10.44 0.12 10.27
C ALA A 61 10.09 -0.08 11.76
N ARG A 62 9.09 0.63 12.28
CA ARG A 62 8.91 0.75 13.74
C ARG A 62 7.47 0.72 14.22
N ARG A 63 6.50 0.79 13.34
CA ARG A 63 5.09 0.83 13.71
C ARG A 63 4.51 -0.57 13.68
N TYR A 64 3.68 -0.86 14.66
CA TYR A 64 2.94 -2.11 14.75
C TYR A 64 1.47 -1.82 14.97
N TYR A 65 0.63 -2.66 14.41
CA TYR A 65 -0.81 -2.60 14.54
C TYR A 65 -1.32 -3.95 14.96
N ARG A 66 -2.26 -3.97 15.90
CA ARG A 66 -2.97 -5.19 16.28
C ARG A 66 -4.28 -5.27 15.53
N LEU A 67 -4.49 -6.40 14.91
CA LEU A 67 -5.73 -6.79 14.28
C LEU A 67 -6.38 -7.87 15.15
N GLU A 68 -7.62 -7.65 15.53
CA GLU A 68 -8.46 -8.67 16.13
C GLU A 68 -9.43 -9.18 15.07
N LEU A 69 -9.51 -10.49 14.91
CA LEU A 69 -10.30 -11.11 13.85
C LEU A 69 -11.70 -11.47 14.36
N PHE A 70 -12.66 -11.57 13.45
CA PHE A 70 -13.97 -12.11 13.76
C PHE A 70 -13.89 -13.62 13.99
N GLY A 71 -13.71 -14.01 15.24
CA GLY A 71 -13.61 -15.42 15.64
C GLY A 71 -12.28 -16.06 15.27
N VAL A 72 -12.29 -17.37 15.20
CA VAL A 72 -11.12 -18.20 14.95
C VAL A 72 -10.77 -18.17 13.45
N CYS A 73 -9.53 -17.85 13.15
CA CYS A 73 -8.95 -17.98 11.83
C CYS A 73 -8.07 -19.24 11.81
N PRO A 74 -8.49 -20.31 11.13
CA PRO A 74 -7.79 -21.58 11.18
C PRO A 74 -6.34 -21.45 10.73
N HIS A 75 -5.43 -22.06 11.47
CA HIS A 75 -3.99 -22.10 11.19
C HIS A 75 -3.27 -20.75 11.16
N LEU A 76 -3.85 -19.72 11.76
CA LEU A 76 -3.22 -18.40 11.84
C LEU A 76 -1.88 -18.45 12.57
N ASP A 77 -1.80 -19.16 13.67
CA ASP A 77 -0.63 -19.30 14.52
C ASP A 77 0.46 -20.23 13.95
N TRP A 78 0.11 -21.06 13.00
CA TRP A 78 1.03 -22.05 12.39
C TRP A 78 1.55 -21.64 11.03
N THR A 79 0.95 -20.63 10.42
CA THR A 79 1.33 -20.22 9.09
C THR A 79 2.50 -19.24 9.12
N ASN A 80 3.45 -19.46 8.25
CA ASN A 80 4.52 -18.52 7.98
C ASN A 80 4.27 -17.70 6.69
N ARG A 81 3.08 -17.85 6.10
CA ARG A 81 2.67 -17.15 4.88
C ARG A 81 1.27 -16.57 5.04
N LEU A 82 1.22 -15.30 5.28
CA LEU A 82 0.00 -14.51 5.34
C LEU A 82 -0.01 -13.49 4.23
N ALA A 83 -1.20 -13.12 3.78
CA ALA A 83 -1.42 -11.90 3.01
C ALA A 83 -2.41 -11.02 3.75
N LEU A 84 -2.12 -9.74 3.80
CA LEU A 84 -3.04 -8.72 4.31
C LEU A 84 -3.61 -7.95 3.14
N VAL A 85 -4.90 -7.95 3.00
CA VAL A 85 -5.61 -7.29 1.92
C VAL A 85 -6.48 -6.18 2.49
N SER A 86 -6.43 -5.02 1.86
CA SER A 86 -7.37 -3.94 2.15
C SER A 86 -8.60 -4.08 1.28
N ARG A 87 -9.77 -3.87 1.89
CA ARG A 87 -11.08 -3.92 1.23
C ARG A 87 -11.55 -2.49 0.94
N GLY A 88 -11.66 -2.16 -0.32
CA GLY A 88 -12.21 -0.88 -0.76
C GLY A 88 -11.20 0.23 -1.03
N SER A 89 -10.08 0.27 -0.33
CA SER A 89 -9.01 1.25 -0.56
C SER A 89 -7.63 0.60 -0.42
N SER A 90 -6.56 1.36 -0.64
CA SER A 90 -5.19 0.88 -0.34
C SER A 90 -4.80 1.04 1.14
N TRP A 91 -5.67 1.66 1.95
CA TRP A 91 -5.45 1.97 3.36
C TRP A 91 -6.31 1.10 4.26
N ILE A 92 -5.77 0.73 5.39
CA ILE A 92 -6.45 0.03 6.47
C ILE A 92 -6.56 0.99 7.65
N CYS A 93 -7.78 1.40 7.98
CA CYS A 93 -8.09 2.33 9.07
C CYS A 93 -8.91 1.67 10.18
N GLU A 94 -9.80 0.78 9.79
CA GLU A 94 -10.72 0.09 10.68
C GLU A 94 -10.64 -1.43 10.44
N GLY A 95 -11.17 -2.21 11.36
CA GLY A 95 -11.15 -3.65 11.27
C GLY A 95 -11.75 -4.18 9.97
N LEU A 96 -12.92 -3.68 9.61
CA LEU A 96 -13.63 -4.12 8.39
C LEU A 96 -12.90 -3.80 7.08
N ASP A 97 -11.92 -2.91 7.11
CA ASP A 97 -11.06 -2.62 5.96
C ASP A 97 -10.02 -3.72 5.72
N ALA A 98 -9.75 -4.55 6.71
CA ALA A 98 -8.68 -5.54 6.67
C ALA A 98 -9.21 -6.96 6.53
N GLU A 99 -8.60 -7.70 5.62
CA GLU A 99 -8.81 -9.13 5.44
C GLU A 99 -7.45 -9.85 5.47
N VAL A 100 -7.34 -10.83 6.36
CA VAL A 100 -6.17 -11.69 6.48
C VAL A 100 -6.40 -12.96 5.68
N ILE A 101 -5.49 -13.28 4.78
CA ILE A 101 -5.53 -14.51 4.00
C ILE A 101 -4.46 -15.46 4.53
N VAL A 102 -4.90 -16.57 5.08
CA VAL A 102 -4.06 -17.66 5.56
C VAL A 102 -4.07 -18.77 4.52
N ASN A 103 -2.90 -19.17 4.04
CA ASN A 103 -2.82 -20.27 3.09
C ASN A 103 -2.71 -21.60 3.81
N ASP A 104 -3.83 -22.30 3.93
CA ASP A 104 -3.89 -23.63 4.52
C ASP A 104 -3.51 -24.68 3.47
N PRO A 105 -2.57 -25.60 3.77
CA PRO A 105 -2.14 -26.63 2.83
C PRO A 105 -3.23 -27.64 2.43
N GLY A 106 -4.23 -27.84 3.30
CA GLY A 106 -5.28 -28.83 3.08
C GLY A 106 -6.59 -28.24 2.59
N LEU A 107 -6.92 -27.04 3.04
CA LEU A 107 -8.20 -26.37 2.78
C LEU A 107 -8.08 -25.23 1.77
N GLY A 108 -6.85 -24.86 1.40
CA GLY A 108 -6.60 -23.71 0.53
C GLY A 108 -6.68 -22.35 1.27
N PRO A 109 -6.78 -21.22 0.53
CA PRO A 109 -6.77 -19.89 1.12
C PRO A 109 -7.99 -19.67 2.02
N GLN A 110 -7.75 -19.44 3.31
CA GLN A 110 -8.75 -19.04 4.28
C GLN A 110 -8.77 -17.51 4.41
N ARG A 111 -9.96 -16.92 4.38
CA ARG A 111 -10.17 -15.47 4.46
C ARG A 111 -10.79 -15.12 5.80
N CYS A 112 -10.06 -14.35 6.59
CA CYS A 112 -10.43 -13.95 7.92
C CYS A 112 -10.54 -12.44 7.99
N MET A 113 -11.73 -11.94 8.30
CA MET A 113 -11.97 -10.50 8.42
C MET A 113 -11.51 -9.99 9.77
N ALA A 114 -10.88 -8.84 9.80
CA ALA A 114 -10.59 -8.16 11.04
C ALA A 114 -11.84 -7.48 11.60
N GLN A 115 -12.03 -7.60 12.91
CA GLN A 115 -13.04 -6.90 13.67
C GLN A 115 -12.56 -5.50 14.06
N SER A 116 -11.31 -5.42 14.51
CA SER A 116 -10.70 -4.16 14.93
C SER A 116 -9.25 -4.05 14.47
N VAL A 117 -8.81 -2.81 14.31
CA VAL A 117 -7.42 -2.45 14.03
C VAL A 117 -7.02 -1.32 14.96
N ARG A 118 -5.93 -1.50 15.69
CA ARG A 118 -5.39 -0.44 16.55
C ARG A 118 -3.86 -0.36 16.45
N PRO A 119 -3.28 0.83 16.54
CA PRO A 119 -1.85 0.96 16.68
C PRO A 119 -1.39 0.41 18.04
N LEU A 120 -0.23 -0.22 18.07
CA LEU A 120 0.43 -0.61 19.31
C LEU A 120 1.22 0.57 19.88
N SER A 121 1.26 0.63 21.21
CA SER A 121 2.16 1.55 21.91
C SER A 121 3.63 1.17 21.71
N ASP A 122 4.53 2.10 21.96
CA ASP A 122 5.98 1.84 21.88
C ASP A 122 6.43 0.72 22.83
N ALA A 123 5.77 0.55 23.96
CA ALA A 123 6.05 -0.52 24.92
C ALA A 123 5.66 -1.89 24.34
N GLU A 124 4.45 -2.00 23.78
CA GLU A 124 3.97 -3.22 23.11
C GLU A 124 4.84 -3.57 21.89
N ALA A 125 5.15 -2.57 21.05
CA ALA A 125 6.01 -2.76 19.89
C ALA A 125 7.44 -3.19 20.25
N ARG A 126 7.98 -2.72 21.38
CA ARG A 126 9.27 -3.19 21.87
C ARG A 126 9.24 -4.65 22.29
N ALA A 127 8.17 -5.07 22.96
CA ALA A 127 8.02 -6.47 23.38
C ALA A 127 8.06 -7.44 22.19
N LEU A 128 7.48 -7.06 21.06
CA LEU A 128 7.48 -7.89 19.84
C LEU A 128 8.86 -8.07 19.18
N ARG A 129 9.82 -7.19 19.44
CA ARG A 129 11.17 -7.29 18.85
C ARG A 129 12.07 -8.30 19.53
N TYR A 130 11.66 -8.84 20.65
CA TYR A 130 12.42 -9.82 21.44
C TYR A 130 11.91 -11.26 21.23
N TYR A 131 10.92 -11.44 20.37
CA TYR A 131 10.46 -12.74 19.89
C TYR A 131 10.92 -12.99 18.46
#